data_570a1cee9193f70b9c9270a0587c9fd0
#
_entry.id   570a1cee9193f70b9c9270a0587c9fd0
#
_cell.length_a   1.000
_cell.length_b   1.000
_cell.length_c   1.000
_cell.angle_alpha   90.00
_cell.angle_beta   90.00
_cell.angle_gamma   90.00
#
_symmetry.space_group_name_H-M   'P 1'
#
loop_
_entity.id
_entity.type
_entity.pdbx_description
1 polymer ?
#
loop_
_entity_poly.entity_id
_entity_poly.type
_entity_poly.pdbx_seq_one_letter_code
_entity_poly.pdbx_strand_id
1 'polypeptide(L)'
;MDRPGGTAAPRATVRVRVELKPEVEDAEAESVQRALSLLGIEALTAVRIARLYDLEFTGVDRAEADRRAHAAVDRLLANPVIHRVTVTADPG
;
A
#
# COMPACT_ATOMS: atom_id res chain seq x y z
N MET A 1 -4.14 -1.08 -28.52
CA MET A 1 -4.87 -1.28 -28.68
C MET A 1 -5.44 -2.31 -28.25
N ASP A 2 -6.12 -2.37 -27.96
CA ASP A 2 -6.65 -3.31 -27.56
C ASP A 2 -7.05 -4.16 -28.45
N ARG A 3 -7.20 -5.22 -28.36
CA ARG A 3 -7.57 -6.01 -29.21
C ARG A 3 -8.89 -6.19 -29.16
N PRO A 4 -9.57 -5.79 -30.02
CA PRO A 4 -10.91 -5.95 -30.06
C PRO A 4 -11.29 -7.35 -29.92
N GLY A 5 -12.20 -7.56 -29.20
CA GLY A 5 -12.76 -8.80 -29.01
C GLY A 5 -11.73 -9.71 -28.61
N GLY A 6 -10.73 -9.15 -28.33
CA GLY A 6 -9.73 -9.92 -28.11
C GLY A 6 -9.80 -10.65 -26.91
N THR A 7 -9.01 -11.55 -26.84
CA THR A 7 -8.91 -12.30 -25.74
C THR A 7 -7.86 -11.63 -24.95
N ALA A 8 -8.16 -10.54 -24.39
CA ALA A 8 -7.23 -9.87 -23.51
C ALA A 8 -6.87 -10.79 -22.38
N ALA A 9 -5.61 -10.80 -22.01
CA ALA A 9 -5.17 -11.57 -20.87
C ALA A 9 -5.88 -11.06 -19.62
N PRO A 10 -6.13 -11.93 -18.66
CA PRO A 10 -6.71 -11.49 -17.38
C PRO A 10 -5.83 -10.43 -16.74
N ARG A 11 -6.46 -9.52 -16.04
CA ARG A 11 -5.76 -8.50 -15.30
C ARG A 11 -6.28 -8.45 -13.88
N ALA A 12 -5.39 -8.20 -12.95
CA ALA A 12 -5.77 -8.07 -11.56
C ALA A 12 -4.87 -7.05 -10.92
N THR A 13 -5.44 -6.20 -10.09
CA THR A 13 -4.68 -5.24 -9.31
C THR A 13 -4.85 -5.60 -7.85
N VAL A 14 -3.74 -5.63 -7.13
CA VAL A 14 -3.76 -5.87 -5.69
C VAL A 14 -3.09 -4.68 -5.04
N ARG A 15 -3.81 -4.03 -4.13
CA ARG A 15 -3.28 -2.89 -3.40
C ARG A 15 -2.70 -3.36 -2.09
N VAL A 16 -1.46 -2.96 -1.84
CA VAL A 16 -0.78 -3.25 -0.59
C VAL A 16 -0.51 -1.94 0.12
N ARG A 17 -1.05 -1.78 1.32
CA ARG A 17 -0.83 -0.59 2.13
C ARG A 17 0.05 -1.00 3.30
N VAL A 18 1.20 -0.33 3.44
CA VAL A 18 2.19 -0.64 4.46
C VAL A 18 2.36 0.57 5.36
N GLU A 19 2.20 0.37 6.65
CA GLU A 19 2.37 1.45 7.62
C GLU A 19 3.08 0.90 8.85
N LEU A 20 3.69 1.79 9.61
CA LEU A 20 4.32 1.38 10.85
C LEU A 20 3.24 1.00 11.87
N LYS A 21 3.52 0.00 12.68
CA LYS A 21 2.63 -0.36 13.78
C LYS A 21 2.52 0.81 14.75
N PRO A 22 1.38 0.93 15.46
CA PRO A 22 1.18 2.09 16.35
C PRO A 22 2.26 2.25 17.42
N GLU A 23 2.85 1.15 17.86
CA GLU A 23 3.85 1.20 18.93
C GLU A 23 5.24 1.55 18.40
N VAL A 24 5.43 1.62 17.07
CA VAL A 24 6.72 1.95 16.47
C VAL A 24 6.78 3.47 16.27
N GLU A 25 7.86 4.07 16.71
CA GLU A 25 8.04 5.50 16.57
C GLU A 25 8.24 5.88 15.10
N ASP A 26 7.53 6.91 14.63
CA ASP A 26 7.61 7.39 13.27
C ASP A 26 8.14 8.83 13.28
N ALA A 27 9.46 8.96 13.14
CA ALA A 27 10.09 10.26 13.21
C ALA A 27 9.67 11.17 12.07
N GLU A 28 9.40 10.60 10.89
CA GLU A 28 8.95 11.38 9.75
C GLU A 28 7.57 11.98 10.02
N ALA A 29 6.64 11.17 10.51
CA ALA A 29 5.29 11.65 10.81
C ALA A 29 5.32 12.73 11.89
N GLU A 30 6.17 12.57 12.89
CA GLU A 30 6.32 13.58 13.94
C GLU A 30 6.86 14.88 13.38
N SER A 31 7.83 14.81 12.46
CA SER A 31 8.36 16.01 11.83
C SER A 31 7.32 16.72 10.99
N VAL A 32 6.51 15.96 10.24
CA VAL A 32 5.43 16.54 9.44
C VAL A 32 4.41 17.21 10.35
N GLN A 33 4.06 16.57 11.46
CA GLN A 33 3.11 17.16 12.40
C GLN A 33 3.62 18.49 12.95
N ARG A 34 4.89 18.54 13.35
CA ARG A 34 5.44 19.78 13.87
C ARG A 34 5.46 20.89 12.80
N ALA A 35 5.84 20.53 11.59
CA ALA A 35 5.88 21.51 10.50
C ALA A 35 4.50 22.04 10.21
N LEU A 36 3.49 21.19 10.15
CA LEU A 36 2.12 21.62 9.88
C LEU A 36 1.60 22.52 11.00
N SER A 37 1.90 22.20 12.24
CA SER A 37 1.50 23.04 13.37
C SER A 37 2.14 24.41 13.28
N LEU A 38 3.41 24.47 12.88
CA LEU A 38 4.09 25.75 12.72
C LEU A 38 3.51 26.55 11.57
N LEU A 39 2.90 25.89 10.58
CA LEU A 39 2.26 26.57 9.47
C LEU A 39 0.81 26.96 9.77
N GLY A 40 0.37 26.79 11.01
CA GLY A 40 -0.94 27.27 11.42
C GLY A 40 -2.05 26.25 11.28
N ILE A 41 -1.74 24.99 11.05
CA ILE A 41 -2.77 23.95 11.04
C ILE A 41 -3.09 23.60 12.49
N GLU A 42 -4.24 24.09 12.94
CA GLU A 42 -4.60 23.98 14.34
C GLU A 42 -5.30 22.66 14.65
N ALA A 43 -5.20 22.25 15.90
CA ALA A 43 -5.87 21.05 16.40
C ALA A 43 -5.41 19.75 15.74
N LEU A 44 -4.25 19.77 15.11
CA LEU A 44 -3.69 18.58 14.50
C LEU A 44 -3.02 17.74 15.59
N THR A 45 -3.59 16.57 15.88
CA THR A 45 -3.13 15.76 17.00
C THR A 45 -2.24 14.60 16.57
N ALA A 46 -2.31 14.18 15.30
CA ALA A 46 -1.48 13.08 14.84
C ALA A 46 -1.37 13.13 13.31
N VAL A 47 -0.26 12.63 12.82
CA VAL A 47 -0.05 12.39 11.40
C VAL A 47 0.38 10.95 11.26
N ARG A 48 -0.20 10.24 10.31
CA ARG A 48 0.20 8.87 10.00
C ARG A 48 0.61 8.82 8.54
N ILE A 49 1.66 8.08 8.27
CA ILE A 49 2.20 7.95 6.92
C ILE A 49 2.13 6.49 6.54
N ALA A 50 1.73 6.21 5.32
CA ALA A 50 1.70 4.85 4.80
C ALA A 50 2.20 4.86 3.36
N ARG A 51 2.74 3.73 2.93
CA ARG A 51 3.08 3.51 1.53
C ARG A 51 1.99 2.68 0.90
N LEU A 52 1.67 3.02 -0.34
CA LEU A 52 0.66 2.31 -1.09
C LEU A 52 1.32 1.75 -2.34
N TYR A 53 1.21 0.44 -2.52
CA TYR A 53 1.70 -0.22 -3.71
C TYR A 53 0.51 -0.81 -4.44
N ASP A 54 0.32 -0.43 -5.70
CA ASP A 54 -0.67 -1.08 -6.55
C ASP A 54 0.07 -2.03 -7.47
N LEU A 55 -0.08 -3.32 -7.20
CA LEU A 55 0.60 -4.35 -7.98
C LEU A 55 -0.35 -4.80 -9.09
N GLU A 56 0.05 -4.55 -10.32
CA GLU A 56 -0.77 -4.88 -11.48
C GLU A 56 -0.23 -6.12 -12.13
N PHE A 57 -1.08 -7.13 -12.25
CA PHE A 57 -0.70 -8.41 -12.83
C PHE A 57 -1.45 -8.63 -14.12
N THR A 58 -0.79 -9.21 -15.09
CA THR A 58 -1.39 -9.56 -16.37
C THR A 58 -1.11 -11.03 -16.63
N GLY A 59 -2.14 -11.74 -17.09
CA GLY A 59 -1.96 -13.13 -17.45
C GLY A 59 -2.12 -14.12 -16.33
N VAL A 60 -2.55 -13.65 -15.17
CA VAL A 60 -2.83 -14.53 -14.04
C VAL A 60 -4.20 -14.19 -13.49
N ASP A 61 -4.85 -15.15 -12.87
CA ASP A 61 -6.15 -14.90 -12.28
C ASP A 61 -6.01 -14.24 -10.92
N ARG A 62 -7.16 -13.88 -10.35
CA ARG A 62 -7.17 -13.15 -9.09
C ARG A 62 -6.51 -13.92 -7.95
N ALA A 63 -6.74 -15.23 -7.88
CA ALA A 63 -6.16 -16.02 -6.81
C ALA A 63 -4.65 -16.06 -6.90
N GLU A 64 -4.12 -16.17 -8.12
CA GLU A 64 -2.68 -16.18 -8.31
C GLU A 64 -2.09 -14.80 -8.05
N ALA A 65 -2.79 -13.74 -8.48
CA ALA A 65 -2.34 -12.38 -8.22
C ALA A 65 -2.25 -12.14 -6.71
N ASP A 66 -3.24 -12.61 -5.97
CA ASP A 66 -3.25 -12.45 -4.52
C ASP A 66 -2.06 -13.18 -3.89
N ARG A 67 -1.80 -14.41 -4.32
CA ARG A 67 -0.66 -15.16 -3.79
C ARG A 67 0.66 -14.44 -4.06
N ARG A 68 0.81 -13.91 -5.27
CA ARG A 68 2.04 -13.20 -5.64
C ARG A 68 2.19 -11.89 -4.89
N ALA A 69 1.08 -11.21 -4.63
CA ALA A 69 1.13 -9.99 -3.84
C ALA A 69 1.57 -10.27 -2.41
N HIS A 70 1.06 -11.34 -1.81
CA HIS A 70 1.48 -11.72 -0.47
C HIS A 70 2.96 -12.11 -0.45
N ALA A 71 3.44 -12.80 -1.48
CA ALA A 71 4.86 -13.12 -1.58
C ALA A 71 5.71 -11.86 -1.68
N ALA A 72 5.24 -10.86 -2.43
CA ALA A 72 5.96 -9.60 -2.56
C ALA A 72 6.05 -8.88 -1.21
N VAL A 73 4.96 -8.90 -0.44
CA VAL A 73 4.96 -8.32 0.90
C VAL A 73 6.01 -9.01 1.77
N ASP A 74 5.98 -10.35 1.78
CA ASP A 74 6.87 -11.10 2.65
C ASP A 74 8.34 -10.94 2.27
N ARG A 75 8.61 -10.82 0.98
CA ARG A 75 10.00 -10.83 0.49
C ARG A 75 10.63 -9.44 0.44
N LEU A 76 9.81 -8.39 0.29
CA LEU A 76 10.37 -7.08 0.04
C LEU A 76 9.59 -5.93 0.65
N LEU A 77 8.27 -5.92 0.55
CA LEU A 77 7.52 -4.69 0.77
C LEU A 77 7.36 -4.33 2.23
N ALA A 78 7.40 -5.30 3.13
CA ALA A 78 7.17 -5.01 4.53
C ALA A 78 8.00 -5.90 5.44
N ASN A 79 8.30 -5.35 6.60
CA ASN A 79 8.93 -6.09 7.68
C ASN A 79 7.85 -6.33 8.74
N PRO A 80 7.42 -7.58 8.96
CA PRO A 80 6.29 -7.83 9.87
C PRO A 80 6.57 -7.46 11.31
N VAL A 81 7.83 -7.26 11.68
CA VAL A 81 8.17 -6.85 13.04
C VAL A 81 7.69 -5.42 13.29
N ILE A 82 7.81 -4.54 12.31
CA ILE A 82 7.52 -3.12 12.48
C ILE A 82 6.34 -2.62 11.66
N HIS A 83 5.89 -3.39 10.66
CA HIS A 83 4.86 -2.91 9.74
C HIS A 83 3.53 -3.63 9.93
N ARG A 84 2.46 -2.90 9.72
CA ARG A 84 1.12 -3.44 9.55
C ARG A 84 0.77 -3.31 8.08
N VAL A 85 0.22 -4.38 7.51
CA VAL A 85 -0.05 -4.44 6.07
C VAL A 85 -1.52 -4.72 5.85
N THR A 86 -2.11 -4.00 4.91
CA THR A 86 -3.47 -4.26 4.45
C THR A 86 -3.42 -4.57 2.96
N VAL A 87 -4.00 -5.69 2.56
CA VAL A 87 -4.02 -6.12 1.17
C VAL A 87 -5.46 -6.08 0.68
N THR A 88 -5.69 -5.36 -0.42
CA THR A 88 -7.03 -5.18 -0.99
C THR A 88 -7.00 -5.58 -2.45
N ALA A 89 -7.88 -6.50 -2.83
CA ALA A 89 -7.99 -6.91 -4.23
C ALA A 89 -8.83 -5.91 -5.00
N ASP A 90 -8.39 -5.60 -6.22
CA ASP A 90 -9.12 -4.71 -7.13
C ASP A 90 -9.60 -3.44 -6.45
N PRO A 91 -8.69 -2.62 -5.97
CA PRO A 91 -9.09 -1.35 -5.35
C PRO A 91 -9.74 -0.48 -6.40
N GLY A 92 -10.85 0.08 -6.05
CA GLY A 92 -11.72 0.80 -6.97
C GLY A 92 -11.19 2.10 -7.51
#